data_a45a94d5c1921a3551f1d1bc403f56f1
#
_entry.id   a45a94d5c1921a3551f1d1bc403f56f1
#
_cell.length_a   1.000
_cell.length_b   1.000
_cell.length_c   1.000
_cell.angle_alpha   90.00
_cell.angle_beta   90.00
_cell.angle_gamma   90.00
#
_symmetry.space_group_name_H-M   'P 1'
#
loop_
_entity.id
_entity.type
_entity.pdbx_description
1 polymer ?
#
loop_
_entity_poly.entity_id
_entity_poly.type
_entity_poly.pdbx_seq_one_letter_code
_entity_poly.pdbx_strand_id
1 'polypeptide(L)'
;MAKYKRVLIKLSGEALGDHGRLFDFDQIDRVADVIRQLHETGAEIAIVIGAGNIWRGRQGPAAKMTAVNADHMGMLGTAINSIAMQDAVERQGIPSRVMSAVEMTRFCEPYT
;
A
#
# COMPACT_ATOMS: atom_id res chain seq x y z
N MET A 1 -20.30 -17.59 2.49
CA MET A 1 -20.91 -16.25 2.38
C MET A 1 -20.14 -15.27 3.25
N ALA A 2 -19.82 -14.11 2.72
CA ALA A 2 -19.09 -13.10 3.47
C ALA A 2 -19.97 -12.50 4.56
N LYS A 3 -19.40 -12.32 5.75
CA LYS A 3 -20.06 -11.63 6.85
C LYS A 3 -20.24 -10.14 6.53
N TYR A 4 -19.27 -9.55 5.83
CA TYR A 4 -19.29 -8.15 5.41
C TYR A 4 -19.24 -8.06 3.90
N LYS A 5 -19.98 -7.12 3.32
CA LYS A 5 -19.96 -6.88 1.87
C LYS A 5 -18.75 -6.06 1.44
N ARG A 6 -18.30 -5.16 2.29
CA ARG A 6 -17.16 -4.28 2.02
C ARG A 6 -16.24 -4.25 3.23
N VAL A 7 -14.96 -4.31 2.97
CA VAL A 7 -13.93 -4.31 4.01
C VAL A 7 -12.87 -3.30 3.63
N LEU A 8 -12.51 -2.45 4.59
CA LEU A 8 -11.38 -1.53 4.45
C LEU A 8 -10.24 -2.07 5.30
N ILE A 9 -9.11 -2.32 4.67
CA ILE A 9 -7.92 -2.82 5.34
C ILE A 9 -6.88 -1.71 5.36
N LYS A 10 -6.35 -1.42 6.54
CA LYS A 10 -5.21 -0.52 6.70
C LYS A 10 -3.95 -1.34 6.85
N LEU A 11 -2.98 -1.12 5.98
CA LEU A 11 -1.67 -1.75 6.04
C LEU A 11 -0.61 -0.71 6.36
N SER A 12 0.17 -0.98 7.40
CA SER A 12 1.39 -0.22 7.62
C SER A 12 2.37 -0.52 6.50
N GLY A 13 3.11 0.49 6.04
CA GLY A 13 4.19 0.24 5.08
C GLY A 13 5.20 -0.76 5.61
N GLU A 14 5.35 -0.85 6.92
CA GLU A 14 6.25 -1.82 7.55
C GLU A 14 5.83 -3.27 7.28
N ALA A 15 4.57 -3.51 6.96
CA ALA A 15 4.10 -4.85 6.63
C ALA A 15 4.68 -5.36 5.29
N LEU A 16 5.25 -4.48 4.47
CA LEU A 16 5.82 -4.83 3.17
C LEU A 16 7.33 -5.06 3.22
N GLY A 17 7.98 -4.71 4.32
CA GLY A 17 9.41 -4.88 4.49
C GLY A 17 9.73 -5.78 5.67
N ASP A 18 10.91 -6.39 5.64
CA ASP A 18 11.38 -7.20 6.75
C ASP A 18 12.86 -7.54 6.53
N HIS A 19 13.53 -8.02 7.58
CA HIS A 19 14.91 -8.48 7.54
C HIS A 19 15.87 -7.42 6.99
N GLY A 20 15.64 -6.14 7.33
CA GLY A 20 16.47 -5.03 6.89
C GLY A 20 16.23 -4.60 5.45
N ARG A 21 15.23 -5.18 4.77
CA ARG A 21 14.87 -4.82 3.41
C ARG A 21 13.67 -3.87 3.40
N LEU A 22 13.69 -2.89 2.49
CA LEU A 22 12.53 -2.01 2.27
C LEU A 22 11.33 -2.82 1.81
N PHE A 23 11.55 -3.76 0.89
CA PHE A 23 10.54 -4.66 0.37
C PHE A 23 10.99 -6.10 0.58
N ASP A 24 10.18 -6.87 1.26
CA ASP A 24 10.35 -8.31 1.36
C ASP A 24 9.23 -8.94 0.54
N PHE A 25 9.55 -9.44 -0.65
CA PHE A 25 8.53 -9.93 -1.57
C PHE A 25 7.83 -11.18 -1.08
N ASP A 26 8.48 -11.99 -0.24
CA ASP A 26 7.79 -13.12 0.40
C ASP A 26 6.72 -12.62 1.37
N GLN A 27 7.03 -11.55 2.12
CA GLN A 27 6.07 -10.94 3.03
C GLN A 27 4.91 -10.30 2.26
N ILE A 28 5.23 -9.60 1.18
CA ILE A 28 4.21 -8.98 0.32
C ILE A 28 3.28 -10.04 -0.25
N ASP A 29 3.83 -11.17 -0.69
CA ASP A 29 3.04 -12.27 -1.24
C ASP A 29 2.14 -12.90 -0.17
N ARG A 30 2.60 -13.00 1.07
CA ARG A 30 1.76 -13.47 2.17
C ARG A 30 0.58 -12.55 2.43
N VAL A 31 0.80 -11.24 2.38
CA VAL A 31 -0.27 -10.25 2.54
C VAL A 31 -1.26 -10.37 1.37
N ALA A 32 -0.74 -10.49 0.14
CA ALA A 32 -1.59 -10.66 -1.04
C ALA A 32 -2.43 -11.93 -0.96
N ASP A 33 -1.89 -13.01 -0.40
CA ASP A 33 -2.64 -14.25 -0.24
C ASP A 33 -3.80 -14.08 0.75
N VAL A 34 -3.59 -13.36 1.84
CA VAL A 34 -4.67 -13.05 2.79
C VAL A 34 -5.77 -12.22 2.10
N ILE A 35 -5.37 -11.24 1.29
CA ILE A 35 -6.32 -10.43 0.53
C ILE A 35 -7.13 -11.30 -0.42
N ARG A 36 -6.48 -12.24 -1.11
CA ARG A 36 -7.16 -13.19 -2.00
C ARG A 36 -8.18 -14.00 -1.23
N GLN A 37 -7.82 -14.52 -0.07
CA GLN A 37 -8.74 -15.31 0.76
C GLN A 37 -9.97 -14.48 1.15
N LEU A 38 -9.78 -13.23 1.52
CA LEU A 38 -10.91 -12.34 1.83
C LEU A 38 -11.77 -12.07 0.59
N HIS A 39 -11.14 -11.87 -0.55
CA HIS A 39 -11.85 -11.64 -1.80
C HIS A 39 -12.72 -12.83 -2.18
N GLU A 40 -12.24 -14.04 -1.93
CA GLU A 40 -12.97 -15.26 -2.23
C GLU A 40 -14.24 -15.42 -1.40
N THR A 41 -14.39 -14.68 -0.30
CA THR A 41 -15.63 -14.66 0.48
C THR A 41 -16.72 -13.84 -0.19
N GLY A 42 -16.42 -13.14 -1.28
CA GLY A 42 -17.37 -12.28 -1.97
C GLY A 42 -17.34 -10.82 -1.52
N ALA A 43 -16.44 -10.47 -0.59
CA ALA A 43 -16.34 -9.10 -0.11
C ALA A 43 -15.62 -8.20 -1.12
N GLU A 44 -16.06 -6.96 -1.22
CA GLU A 44 -15.30 -5.90 -1.88
C GLU A 44 -14.23 -5.41 -0.91
N ILE A 45 -13.01 -5.24 -1.39
CA ILE A 45 -11.88 -4.90 -0.54
C ILE A 45 -11.27 -3.59 -0.99
N ALA A 46 -11.09 -2.66 -0.05
CA ALA A 46 -10.30 -1.46 -0.24
C ALA A 46 -9.11 -1.52 0.71
N ILE A 47 -7.96 -1.07 0.25
CA ILE A 47 -6.73 -1.11 1.02
C ILE A 47 -6.12 0.27 1.07
N VAL A 48 -5.75 0.72 2.27
CA VAL A 48 -4.99 1.94 2.48
C VAL A 48 -3.61 1.53 3.00
N ILE A 49 -2.57 1.98 2.34
CA ILE A 49 -1.19 1.57 2.65
C ILE A 49 -0.37 2.78 3.07
N GLY A 50 0.37 2.65 4.16
CA GLY A 50 1.32 3.66 4.59
C GLY A 50 2.69 3.49 3.94
N ALA A 51 3.63 4.38 4.25
CA ALA A 51 4.97 4.41 3.68
C ALA A 51 6.08 4.13 4.69
N GLY A 52 5.74 3.55 5.85
CA GLY A 52 6.67 3.42 6.97
C GLY A 52 7.93 2.62 6.69
N ASN A 53 7.94 1.74 5.69
CA ASN A 53 9.13 1.01 5.27
C ASN A 53 10.09 1.88 4.46
N ILE A 54 9.59 2.94 3.82
CA ILE A 54 10.38 3.83 2.95
C ILE A 54 10.70 5.13 3.68
N TRP A 55 9.72 5.73 4.34
CA TRP A 55 9.84 7.06 4.90
C TRP A 55 8.96 7.23 6.14
N ARG A 56 9.55 7.72 7.22
CA ARG A 56 8.85 7.87 8.50
C ARG A 56 8.57 9.32 8.87
N GLY A 57 8.41 10.18 7.89
CA GLY A 57 8.09 11.57 8.13
C GLY A 57 9.23 12.30 8.84
N ARG A 58 8.98 12.87 10.01
CA ARG A 58 9.94 13.76 10.66
C ARG A 58 10.87 13.09 11.65
N GLN A 59 11.13 11.82 11.48
CA GLN A 59 12.08 11.08 12.33
C GLN A 59 13.44 10.98 11.66
N GLY A 60 14.52 10.95 12.48
CA GLY A 60 15.87 10.82 11.98
C GLY A 60 16.26 11.92 11.00
N PRO A 61 16.83 11.59 9.85
CA PRO A 61 17.22 12.60 8.85
C PRO A 61 16.06 13.47 8.37
N ALA A 62 14.84 12.98 8.41
CA ALA A 62 13.66 13.73 7.99
C ALA A 62 13.41 14.96 8.87
N ALA A 63 13.89 14.96 10.12
CA ALA A 63 13.72 16.09 11.03
C ALA A 63 14.43 17.35 10.54
N LYS A 64 15.39 17.21 9.61
CA LYS A 64 16.12 18.33 9.02
C LYS A 64 15.42 18.92 7.81
N MET A 65 14.33 18.32 7.36
CA MET A 65 13.59 18.75 6.19
C MET A 65 12.40 19.60 6.58
N THR A 66 11.90 20.39 5.62
CA THR A 66 10.63 21.07 5.83
C THR A 66 9.52 20.02 5.96
N ALA A 67 8.48 20.35 6.76
CA ALA A 67 7.36 19.44 6.93
C ALA A 67 6.68 19.12 5.59
N VAL A 68 6.56 20.11 4.72
CA VAL A 68 5.91 19.94 3.41
C VAL A 68 6.65 18.92 2.55
N ASN A 69 7.99 19.04 2.48
CA ASN A 69 8.78 18.09 1.68
C ASN A 69 8.77 16.70 2.28
N ALA A 70 8.84 16.59 3.61
CA ALA A 70 8.76 15.28 4.27
C ALA A 70 7.42 14.60 4.00
N ASP A 71 6.33 15.38 4.02
CA ASP A 71 5.00 14.85 3.72
C ASP A 71 4.88 14.41 2.27
N HIS A 72 5.47 15.17 1.33
CA HIS A 72 5.48 14.78 -0.08
C HIS A 72 6.22 13.46 -0.30
N MET A 73 7.33 13.25 0.39
CA MET A 73 8.04 11.98 0.32
C MET A 73 7.20 10.83 0.85
N GLY A 74 6.45 11.07 1.93
CA GLY A 74 5.53 10.07 2.44
C GLY A 74 4.42 9.72 1.45
N MET A 75 3.84 10.72 0.79
CA MET A 75 2.81 10.50 -0.22
C MET A 75 3.33 9.70 -1.41
N LEU A 76 4.53 10.02 -1.89
CA LEU A 76 5.15 9.25 -2.97
C LEU A 76 5.49 7.83 -2.52
N GLY A 77 5.93 7.66 -1.27
CA GLY A 77 6.19 6.36 -0.70
C GLY A 77 4.94 5.48 -0.65
N THR A 78 3.78 6.05 -0.30
CA THR A 78 2.53 5.29 -0.31
C THR A 78 2.16 4.84 -1.72
N ALA A 79 2.41 5.67 -2.73
CA ALA A 79 2.17 5.30 -4.12
C ALA A 79 3.06 4.14 -4.55
N ILE A 80 4.34 4.19 -4.18
CA ILE A 80 5.28 3.09 -4.47
C ILE A 80 4.78 1.79 -3.85
N ASN A 81 4.42 1.82 -2.58
CA ASN A 81 3.91 0.64 -1.87
C ASN A 81 2.62 0.11 -2.48
N SER A 82 1.74 1.02 -2.91
CA SER A 82 0.47 0.63 -3.52
C SER A 82 0.69 -0.10 -4.85
N ILE A 83 1.66 0.33 -5.64
CA ILE A 83 2.02 -0.34 -6.88
C ILE A 83 2.60 -1.73 -6.60
N ALA A 84 3.46 -1.85 -5.58
CA ALA A 84 4.00 -3.15 -5.19
C ALA A 84 2.90 -4.12 -4.77
N MET A 85 1.92 -3.63 -4.01
CA MET A 85 0.79 -4.46 -3.57
C MET A 85 -0.14 -4.79 -4.74
N GLN A 86 -0.38 -3.85 -5.64
CA GLN A 86 -1.16 -4.09 -6.85
C GLN A 86 -0.58 -5.27 -7.64
N ASP A 87 0.73 -5.24 -7.87
CA ASP A 87 1.41 -6.30 -8.61
C ASP A 87 1.23 -7.66 -7.93
N ALA A 88 1.42 -7.70 -6.61
CA ALA A 88 1.29 -8.94 -5.85
C ALA A 88 -0.14 -9.49 -5.87
N VAL A 89 -1.13 -8.62 -5.72
CA VAL A 89 -2.54 -9.01 -5.74
C VAL A 89 -2.95 -9.50 -7.13
N GLU A 90 -2.47 -8.84 -8.17
CA GLU A 90 -2.77 -9.25 -9.54
C GLU A 90 -2.12 -10.60 -9.88
N ARG A 91 -0.96 -10.90 -9.32
CA ARG A 91 -0.35 -12.23 -9.46
C ARG A 91 -1.19 -13.32 -8.79
N GLN A 92 -2.04 -12.98 -7.84
CA GLN A 92 -3.00 -13.90 -7.23
C GLN A 92 -4.28 -14.04 -8.07
N GLY A 93 -4.35 -13.37 -9.21
CA GLY A 93 -5.50 -13.45 -10.10
C GLY A 93 -6.62 -12.47 -9.79
N ILE A 94 -6.38 -11.47 -8.95
CA ILE A 94 -7.39 -10.50 -8.57
C ILE A 94 -7.11 -9.17 -9.25
N PRO A 95 -8.05 -8.62 -10.06
CA PRO A 95 -7.89 -7.30 -10.62
C PRO A 95 -7.83 -6.24 -9.52
N SER A 96 -6.96 -5.27 -9.66
CA SER A 96 -6.88 -4.19 -8.67
C SER A 96 -6.64 -2.85 -9.35
N ARG A 97 -7.01 -1.77 -8.64
CA ARG A 97 -6.88 -0.40 -9.12
C ARG A 97 -6.18 0.41 -8.06
N VAL A 98 -5.11 1.09 -8.44
CA VAL A 98 -4.39 1.99 -7.55
C VAL A 98 -4.91 3.40 -7.78
N MET A 99 -5.25 4.09 -6.69
CA MET A 99 -5.75 5.45 -6.74
C MET A 99 -4.89 6.34 -5.86
N SER A 100 -4.70 7.58 -6.28
CA SER A 100 -3.94 8.56 -5.52
C SER A 100 -4.68 9.91 -5.51
N ALA A 101 -4.69 10.57 -4.34
CA ALA A 101 -5.19 11.93 -4.22
C ALA A 101 -4.21 12.95 -4.81
N VAL A 102 -2.93 12.59 -4.90
CA VAL A 102 -1.92 13.40 -5.58
C VAL A 102 -1.94 13.02 -7.05
N GLU A 103 -1.94 14.03 -7.93
CA GLU A 103 -2.00 13.79 -9.35
C GLU A 103 -0.74 13.09 -9.86
N MET A 104 -0.92 11.86 -10.36
CA MET A 104 0.14 11.06 -10.95
C MET A 104 -0.50 10.03 -11.90
N THR A 105 -1.22 10.52 -12.90
CA THR A 105 -2.12 9.74 -13.72
C THR A 105 -1.46 8.69 -14.61
N ARG A 106 -0.14 8.75 -14.77
CA ARG A 106 0.60 7.70 -15.50
C ARG A 106 0.66 6.39 -14.73
N PHE A 107 0.55 6.44 -13.41
CA PHE A 107 0.76 5.27 -12.54
C PHE A 107 -0.46 4.90 -11.74
N CYS A 108 -1.28 5.88 -11.38
CA CYS A 108 -2.41 5.71 -10.49
C CYS A 108 -3.62 6.47 -11.03
N GLU A 109 -4.79 5.95 -10.74
CA GLU A 109 -6.02 6.66 -11.05
C GLU A 109 -6.23 7.79 -10.04
N PRO A 110 -6.87 8.91 -10.45
CA PRO A 110 -7.22 9.95 -9.49
C PRO A 110 -8.23 9.41 -8.48
N TYR A 111 -8.03 9.74 -7.22
CA TYR A 111 -9.01 9.47 -6.18
C TYR A 111 -10.00 10.64 -6.14
N THR A 112 -11.27 10.34 -6.30
CA THR A 112 -12.33 11.35 -6.29
C THR A 112 -13.34 11.15 -5.16
#